data_6e0cee3e6709294d8ad3113865c20a63
#
_entry.id   6e0cee3e6709294d8ad3113865c20a63
#
_cell.length_a   1.000
_cell.length_b   1.000
_cell.length_c   1.000
_cell.angle_alpha   90.00
_cell.angle_beta   90.00
_cell.angle_gamma   90.00
#
_symmetry.space_group_name_H-M   'P 1'
#
loop_
_entity.id
_entity.type
_entity.pdbx_description
1 polymer ?
#
loop_
_entity_poly.entity_id
_entity_poly.type
_entity_poly.pdbx_seq_one_letter_code
_entity_poly.pdbx_strand_id
1 'polypeptide(L)'
;MCRKVCTFAHQKENCAISFAINNDMENSFNACIEESIKKYWNFDALTDYKGVTLQYQDVARKIEKLHILFEESGIQKGDKIALCGRNMSNWAVAFLATLTYGAVAVPILHEFTADQVHNIVNHSEAKLLFVGDVVSTQIDPEKMPDILGIVNIPDYSLMISRTEKLTYARENLNLLFGQKYPKYFRKEMVNYYKEQNPDELALINYTSGTTGFSKGVMIPYRAMWSNLIFANGALDKHLHPGDNTISILPMAHMYGMAFEFIQEFATGCHIFFLTRIPSPAVVAQAFAEIKPVIIIAVPLVIEKIIRKKVLPKLDTPAMKILLKTPFVSQKVRDKIRDEVYKAFGGRFYEIIIGGAAFNQEIEQFLHFIGFPFTVGYGATECAPIISYNDWHDHVPGSCGKAAVNMEVKIDPVNPRKIPGEILTRGMNVMLGYFKNEEATKQALDDEGWYHTGDLGVIDAWGNIFIKGRSKNMLLGASGQNIFPEEIEDALNSLPLVVESIVVQREDKLVGLVYPDFDEAKAQNLSMDQIKKAMEQNRLTLNATQPAYCKLAAIEIHEEEFEKTPKKSIKRYLYK
;
A
#
# COMPACT_ATOMS: atom_id res chain seq x y z
N MET A 1 26.74 25.50 37.07
CA MET A 1 25.73 24.81 37.88
C MET A 1 24.38 25.24 37.35
N CYS A 2 23.72 24.38 36.64
CA CYS A 2 22.26 24.12 36.57
C CYS A 2 22.02 23.19 35.41
N ARG A 3 21.86 21.92 35.73
CA ARG A 3 21.37 20.87 34.80
C ARG A 3 19.91 21.20 34.50
N LYS A 4 19.59 21.47 33.23
CA LYS A 4 18.23 21.37 32.75
C LYS A 4 18.01 19.94 32.22
N VAL A 5 17.31 19.17 33.01
CA VAL A 5 16.64 17.95 32.64
C VAL A 5 15.52 18.37 31.68
N CYS A 6 15.66 18.12 30.38
CA CYS A 6 14.54 18.19 29.43
C CYS A 6 13.72 16.93 29.63
N THR A 7 12.68 17.08 30.39
CA THR A 7 11.65 16.08 30.68
C THR A 7 10.74 15.85 29.48
N PHE A 8 10.36 14.64 29.31
CA PHE A 8 9.35 14.05 28.42
C PHE A 8 7.92 14.64 28.55
N ALA A 9 7.77 15.94 28.80
CA ALA A 9 6.47 16.59 29.01
C ALA A 9 5.76 16.98 27.70
N HIS A 10 6.48 17.12 26.58
CA HIS A 10 5.87 17.54 25.30
C HIS A 10 5.09 16.42 24.59
N GLN A 11 5.35 15.14 24.91
CA GLN A 11 4.57 14.03 24.32
C GLN A 11 3.21 13.82 25.01
N LYS A 12 3.04 14.26 26.25
CA LYS A 12 1.73 14.14 26.95
C LYS A 12 0.72 15.21 26.51
N GLU A 13 1.17 16.38 26.10
CA GLU A 13 0.26 17.42 25.60
C GLU A 13 -0.25 17.11 24.18
N ASN A 14 0.57 16.52 23.31
CA ASN A 14 0.13 16.06 21.99
C ASN A 14 -0.78 14.83 22.08
N CYS A 15 -0.63 13.97 23.08
CA CYS A 15 -1.54 12.86 23.34
C CYS A 15 -2.91 13.32 23.87
N ALA A 16 -2.96 14.44 24.61
CA ALA A 16 -4.22 15.04 25.08
C ALA A 16 -4.96 15.82 23.98
N ILE A 17 -4.23 16.36 22.98
CA ILE A 17 -4.82 17.08 21.85
C ILE A 17 -5.45 16.09 20.84
N SER A 18 -4.90 14.87 20.67
CA SER A 18 -5.49 13.86 19.77
C SER A 18 -6.81 13.27 20.29
N PHE A 19 -7.11 13.38 21.59
CA PHE A 19 -8.41 12.99 22.16
C PHE A 19 -9.50 14.07 22.03
N ALA A 20 -9.15 15.27 21.58
CA ALA A 20 -10.08 16.40 21.43
C ALA A 20 -10.58 16.59 19.99
N ILE A 21 -10.25 15.67 19.07
CA ILE A 21 -10.83 15.68 17.72
C ILE A 21 -12.23 15.08 17.81
N ASN A 22 -13.19 15.99 17.95
CA ASN A 22 -14.63 15.81 17.88
C ASN A 22 -15.22 14.66 18.71
N ASN A 23 -15.60 14.99 19.94
CA ASN A 23 -16.49 14.18 20.77
C ASN A 23 -17.87 13.87 20.15
N ASP A 24 -18.08 14.20 18.86
CA ASP A 24 -19.34 14.01 18.14
C ASP A 24 -19.34 12.82 17.18
N MET A 25 -18.19 12.17 16.92
CA MET A 25 -18.17 10.93 16.14
C MET A 25 -18.22 9.73 17.10
N GLU A 26 -19.23 8.90 16.98
CA GLU A 26 -19.25 7.59 17.63
C GLU A 26 -17.93 6.87 17.26
N ASN A 27 -17.16 6.40 18.27
CA ASN A 27 -15.80 5.85 18.14
C ASN A 27 -15.80 4.47 17.46
N SER A 28 -16.29 4.37 16.21
CA SER A 28 -16.49 3.14 15.49
C SER A 28 -16.27 3.35 14.00
N PHE A 29 -15.60 2.40 13.37
CA PHE A 29 -15.31 2.45 11.93
C PHE A 29 -16.58 2.54 11.08
N ASN A 30 -17.54 1.64 11.33
CA ASN A 30 -18.78 1.60 10.55
C ASN A 30 -19.68 2.83 10.82
N ALA A 31 -19.64 3.38 12.03
CA ALA A 31 -20.34 4.64 12.32
C ALA A 31 -19.77 5.80 11.52
N CYS A 32 -18.44 5.89 11.39
CA CYS A 32 -17.78 6.91 10.57
C CYS A 32 -18.18 6.80 9.10
N ILE A 33 -18.19 5.58 8.52
CA ILE A 33 -18.63 5.36 7.14
C ILE A 33 -20.09 5.77 6.94
N GLU A 34 -20.96 5.40 7.88
CA GLU A 34 -22.38 5.80 7.87
C GLU A 34 -22.55 7.31 7.89
N GLU A 35 -21.86 8.00 8.80
CA GLU A 35 -21.90 9.44 8.93
C GLU A 35 -21.39 10.15 7.67
N SER A 36 -20.28 9.69 7.10
CA SER A 36 -19.72 10.22 5.86
C SER A 36 -20.72 10.12 4.71
N ILE A 37 -21.39 8.97 4.55
CA ILE A 37 -22.43 8.79 3.54
C ILE A 37 -23.60 9.77 3.76
N LYS A 38 -24.06 9.93 4.99
CA LYS A 38 -25.18 10.85 5.32
C LYS A 38 -24.80 12.31 5.11
N LYS A 39 -23.58 12.69 5.47
CA LYS A 39 -23.05 14.04 5.40
C LYS A 39 -22.82 14.48 3.96
N TYR A 40 -22.24 13.60 3.13
CA TYR A 40 -21.86 13.91 1.75
C TYR A 40 -22.84 13.38 0.71
N TRP A 41 -24.10 13.13 1.08
CA TRP A 41 -25.14 12.43 0.33
C TRP A 41 -25.21 12.77 -1.16
N ASN A 42 -25.11 14.06 -1.52
CA ASN A 42 -25.22 14.56 -2.90
C ASN A 42 -23.87 14.81 -3.58
N PHE A 43 -22.76 14.47 -2.93
CA PHE A 43 -21.42 14.64 -3.52
C PHE A 43 -21.11 13.45 -4.44
N ASP A 44 -20.31 13.69 -5.47
CA ASP A 44 -19.71 12.63 -6.25
C ASP A 44 -18.74 11.86 -5.35
N ALA A 45 -18.84 10.52 -5.37
CA ALA A 45 -18.08 9.64 -4.49
C ALA A 45 -17.06 8.80 -5.25
N LEU A 46 -17.54 7.99 -6.19
CA LEU A 46 -16.75 6.96 -6.85
C LEU A 46 -16.93 7.04 -8.36
N THR A 47 -15.83 7.07 -9.10
CA THR A 47 -15.84 7.06 -10.57
C THR A 47 -14.87 6.03 -11.11
N ASP A 48 -15.33 5.12 -11.94
CA ASP A 48 -14.45 4.34 -12.79
C ASP A 48 -13.87 5.26 -13.86
N TYR A 49 -12.56 5.44 -13.91
CA TYR A 49 -11.91 6.43 -14.80
C TYR A 49 -12.39 6.29 -16.25
N LYS A 50 -12.99 7.35 -16.78
CA LYS A 50 -13.72 7.42 -18.06
C LYS A 50 -15.02 6.61 -18.09
N GLY A 51 -15.58 6.27 -16.96
CA GLY A 51 -16.83 5.55 -16.79
C GLY A 51 -17.88 6.37 -16.02
N VAL A 52 -18.75 5.64 -15.32
CA VAL A 52 -19.88 6.21 -14.59
C VAL A 52 -19.46 6.71 -13.23
N THR A 53 -20.00 7.85 -12.80
CA THR A 53 -19.86 8.39 -11.45
C THR A 53 -21.03 7.94 -10.57
N LEU A 54 -20.72 7.48 -9.36
CA LEU A 54 -21.68 7.23 -8.28
C LEU A 54 -21.56 8.35 -7.25
N GLN A 55 -22.69 8.93 -6.87
CA GLN A 55 -22.77 9.80 -5.70
C GLN A 55 -22.83 8.97 -4.41
N TYR A 56 -22.55 9.60 -3.24
CA TYR A 56 -22.67 8.91 -1.95
C TYR A 56 -24.04 8.27 -1.75
N GLN A 57 -25.12 8.91 -2.21
CA GLN A 57 -26.46 8.33 -2.21
C GLN A 57 -26.61 7.08 -3.07
N ASP A 58 -25.90 6.99 -4.18
CA ASP A 58 -25.92 5.80 -5.04
C ASP A 58 -25.13 4.66 -4.42
N VAL A 59 -24.00 5.00 -3.78
CA VAL A 59 -23.21 4.05 -2.97
C VAL A 59 -24.08 3.49 -1.84
N ALA A 60 -24.77 4.35 -1.07
CA ALA A 60 -25.67 3.91 0.00
C ALA A 60 -26.76 2.98 -0.50
N ARG A 61 -27.40 3.31 -1.63
CA ARG A 61 -28.46 2.47 -2.24
C ARG A 61 -27.93 1.12 -2.70
N LYS A 62 -26.70 1.08 -3.25
CA LYS A 62 -26.06 -0.17 -3.67
C LYS A 62 -25.66 -1.02 -2.47
N ILE A 63 -25.09 -0.40 -1.41
CA ILE A 63 -24.78 -1.09 -0.14
C ILE A 63 -26.04 -1.74 0.42
N GLU A 64 -27.14 -1.00 0.51
CA GLU A 64 -28.38 -1.50 1.05
C GLU A 64 -28.96 -2.68 0.23
N LYS A 65 -28.85 -2.62 -1.09
CA LYS A 65 -29.21 -3.75 -1.95
C LYS A 65 -28.36 -4.98 -1.67
N LEU A 66 -27.06 -4.81 -1.45
CA LEU A 66 -26.19 -5.93 -1.09
C LEU A 66 -26.48 -6.45 0.32
N HIS A 67 -26.85 -5.60 1.28
CA HIS A 67 -27.33 -6.05 2.59
C HIS A 67 -28.57 -6.93 2.48
N ILE A 68 -29.55 -6.54 1.64
CA ILE A 68 -30.73 -7.35 1.36
C ILE A 68 -30.34 -8.69 0.71
N LEU A 69 -29.41 -8.67 -0.27
CA LEU A 69 -28.89 -9.89 -0.87
C LEU A 69 -28.27 -10.81 0.17
N PHE A 70 -27.44 -10.27 1.08
CA PHE A 70 -26.78 -11.07 2.14
C PHE A 70 -27.81 -11.65 3.13
N GLU A 71 -28.75 -10.83 3.61
CA GLU A 71 -29.78 -11.22 4.55
C GLU A 71 -30.66 -12.35 3.97
N GLU A 72 -31.20 -12.16 2.79
CA GLU A 72 -32.09 -13.15 2.12
C GLU A 72 -31.33 -14.42 1.71
N SER A 73 -30.03 -14.32 1.42
CA SER A 73 -29.18 -15.48 1.13
C SER A 73 -28.78 -16.27 2.37
N GLY A 74 -29.09 -15.76 3.57
CA GLY A 74 -28.78 -16.40 4.84
C GLY A 74 -27.36 -16.16 5.35
N ILE A 75 -26.64 -15.16 4.81
CA ILE A 75 -25.35 -14.71 5.32
C ILE A 75 -25.55 -14.13 6.73
N GLN A 76 -24.70 -14.54 7.65
CA GLN A 76 -24.72 -14.09 9.03
C GLN A 76 -23.58 -13.09 9.31
N LYS A 77 -23.71 -12.33 10.40
CA LYS A 77 -22.58 -11.53 10.93
C LYS A 77 -21.39 -12.44 11.24
N GLY A 78 -20.19 -11.98 10.88
CA GLY A 78 -18.96 -12.76 11.01
C GLY A 78 -18.70 -13.79 9.91
N ASP A 79 -19.68 -14.05 9.00
CA ASP A 79 -19.41 -14.82 7.79
C ASP A 79 -18.43 -14.08 6.90
N LYS A 80 -17.59 -14.84 6.18
CA LYS A 80 -16.56 -14.28 5.32
C LYS A 80 -17.08 -14.13 3.89
N ILE A 81 -16.81 -12.98 3.29
CA ILE A 81 -17.13 -12.66 1.89
C ILE A 81 -15.83 -12.30 1.17
N ALA A 82 -15.45 -13.09 0.18
CA ALA A 82 -14.24 -12.87 -0.60
C ALA A 82 -14.50 -11.91 -1.77
N LEU A 83 -13.50 -11.06 -2.06
CA LEU A 83 -13.56 -10.09 -3.16
C LEU A 83 -12.26 -10.16 -3.96
N CYS A 84 -12.33 -10.54 -5.23
CA CYS A 84 -11.18 -10.67 -6.14
C CYS A 84 -11.46 -9.94 -7.45
N GLY A 85 -10.83 -8.79 -7.67
CA GLY A 85 -11.03 -7.99 -8.88
C GLY A 85 -10.11 -6.77 -8.92
N ARG A 86 -10.08 -6.11 -10.07
CA ARG A 86 -9.40 -4.81 -10.21
C ARG A 86 -10.16 -3.72 -9.45
N ASN A 87 -9.48 -2.60 -9.23
CA ASN A 87 -10.08 -1.41 -8.65
C ASN A 87 -11.27 -0.96 -9.52
N MET A 88 -12.43 -0.86 -8.92
CA MET A 88 -13.64 -0.29 -9.53
C MET A 88 -14.68 0.09 -8.47
N SER A 89 -15.58 0.99 -8.81
CA SER A 89 -16.62 1.49 -7.92
C SER A 89 -17.47 0.36 -7.30
N ASN A 90 -17.82 -0.65 -8.08
CA ASN A 90 -18.59 -1.78 -7.56
C ASN A 90 -17.79 -2.68 -6.61
N TRP A 91 -16.46 -2.81 -6.79
CA TRP A 91 -15.61 -3.49 -5.81
C TRP A 91 -15.63 -2.75 -4.47
N ALA A 92 -15.47 -1.42 -4.52
CA ALA A 92 -15.52 -0.56 -3.33
C ALA A 92 -16.88 -0.68 -2.60
N VAL A 93 -17.98 -0.64 -3.35
CA VAL A 93 -19.33 -0.83 -2.79
C VAL A 93 -19.49 -2.20 -2.15
N ALA A 94 -19.05 -3.28 -2.79
CA ALA A 94 -19.15 -4.64 -2.24
C ALA A 94 -18.31 -4.80 -0.96
N PHE A 95 -17.13 -4.18 -0.92
CA PHE A 95 -16.27 -4.16 0.27
C PHE A 95 -16.94 -3.41 1.43
N LEU A 96 -17.43 -2.19 1.20
CA LEU A 96 -18.15 -1.42 2.23
C LEU A 96 -19.43 -2.15 2.67
N ALA A 97 -20.19 -2.73 1.74
CA ALA A 97 -21.38 -3.51 2.09
C ALA A 97 -21.04 -4.69 3.01
N THR A 98 -19.93 -5.38 2.76
CA THR A 98 -19.48 -6.48 3.61
C THR A 98 -19.21 -6.01 5.04
N LEU A 99 -18.42 -4.95 5.21
CA LEU A 99 -18.07 -4.44 6.54
C LEU A 99 -19.29 -3.86 7.27
N THR A 100 -20.08 -3.06 6.55
CA THR A 100 -21.26 -2.38 7.13
C THR A 100 -22.46 -3.30 7.36
N TYR A 101 -22.41 -4.54 6.87
CA TYR A 101 -23.32 -5.62 7.24
C TYR A 101 -22.87 -6.34 8.53
N GLY A 102 -21.60 -6.24 8.89
CA GLY A 102 -20.96 -7.00 9.96
C GLY A 102 -20.41 -8.35 9.52
N ALA A 103 -20.27 -8.57 8.21
CA ALA A 103 -19.53 -9.70 7.67
C ALA A 103 -18.03 -9.37 7.57
N VAL A 104 -17.19 -10.40 7.47
CA VAL A 104 -15.73 -10.26 7.40
C VAL A 104 -15.29 -10.23 5.94
N ALA A 105 -14.62 -9.16 5.52
CA ALA A 105 -14.11 -9.05 4.16
C ALA A 105 -12.84 -9.90 3.98
N VAL A 106 -12.72 -10.56 2.82
CA VAL A 106 -11.50 -11.28 2.40
C VAL A 106 -11.06 -10.72 1.06
N PRO A 107 -10.36 -9.57 1.05
CA PRO A 107 -9.86 -8.98 -0.17
C PRO A 107 -8.70 -9.80 -0.74
N ILE A 108 -8.81 -10.17 -2.02
CA ILE A 108 -7.84 -11.01 -2.74
C ILE A 108 -7.29 -10.21 -3.92
N LEU A 109 -5.97 -10.16 -4.04
CA LEU A 109 -5.31 -9.52 -5.18
C LEU A 109 -5.68 -10.22 -6.48
N HIS A 110 -6.06 -9.44 -7.49
CA HIS A 110 -6.44 -9.97 -8.81
C HIS A 110 -5.25 -10.58 -9.59
N GLU A 111 -4.02 -10.34 -9.14
CA GLU A 111 -2.80 -10.97 -9.68
C GLU A 111 -2.53 -12.38 -9.13
N PHE A 112 -3.29 -12.84 -8.14
CA PHE A 112 -3.20 -14.23 -7.70
C PHE A 112 -3.69 -15.17 -8.79
N THR A 113 -3.07 -16.35 -8.89
CA THR A 113 -3.54 -17.41 -9.79
C THR A 113 -4.90 -17.96 -9.32
N ALA A 114 -5.65 -18.58 -10.23
CA ALA A 114 -6.93 -19.20 -9.87
C ALA A 114 -6.82 -20.18 -8.69
N ASP A 115 -5.78 -21.02 -8.68
CA ASP A 115 -5.56 -21.97 -7.58
C ASP A 115 -5.26 -21.27 -6.24
N GLN A 116 -4.56 -20.14 -6.26
CA GLN A 116 -4.36 -19.34 -5.05
C GLN A 116 -5.68 -18.73 -4.56
N VAL A 117 -6.54 -18.25 -5.48
CA VAL A 117 -7.87 -17.75 -5.14
C VAL A 117 -8.73 -18.84 -4.53
N HIS A 118 -8.80 -20.04 -5.17
CA HIS A 118 -9.53 -21.19 -4.63
C HIS A 118 -9.06 -21.55 -3.21
N ASN A 119 -7.73 -21.62 -3.00
CA ASN A 119 -7.15 -21.93 -1.71
C ASN A 119 -7.50 -20.88 -0.64
N ILE A 120 -7.47 -19.58 -0.99
CA ILE A 120 -7.83 -18.50 -0.07
C ILE A 120 -9.32 -18.56 0.30
N VAL A 121 -10.19 -18.75 -0.67
CA VAL A 121 -11.65 -18.88 -0.47
C VAL A 121 -11.96 -20.04 0.48
N ASN A 122 -11.35 -21.21 0.24
CA ASN A 122 -11.54 -22.39 1.09
C ASN A 122 -10.92 -22.19 2.49
N HIS A 123 -9.68 -21.70 2.57
CA HIS A 123 -9.01 -21.49 3.85
C HIS A 123 -9.73 -20.46 4.72
N SER A 124 -10.23 -19.37 4.12
CA SER A 124 -10.99 -18.33 4.83
C SER A 124 -12.42 -18.76 5.18
N GLU A 125 -12.92 -19.87 4.62
CA GLU A 125 -14.32 -20.33 4.75
C GLU A 125 -15.32 -19.29 4.22
N ALA A 126 -14.95 -18.59 3.14
CA ALA A 126 -15.81 -17.58 2.55
C ALA A 126 -17.11 -18.19 2.02
N LYS A 127 -18.23 -17.53 2.32
CA LYS A 127 -19.57 -17.96 1.88
C LYS A 127 -19.94 -17.45 0.50
N LEU A 128 -19.45 -16.28 0.14
CA LEU A 128 -19.61 -15.69 -1.19
C LEU A 128 -18.25 -15.27 -1.75
N LEU A 129 -18.11 -15.34 -3.08
CA LEU A 129 -16.99 -14.75 -3.81
C LEU A 129 -17.52 -13.72 -4.80
N PHE A 130 -17.13 -12.46 -4.61
CA PHE A 130 -17.26 -11.42 -5.62
C PHE A 130 -16.03 -11.47 -6.52
N VAL A 131 -16.23 -11.63 -7.83
CA VAL A 131 -15.12 -11.79 -8.79
C VAL A 131 -15.23 -10.81 -9.94
N GLY A 132 -14.11 -10.19 -10.31
CA GLY A 132 -14.00 -9.29 -11.47
C GLY A 132 -13.65 -10.04 -12.76
N ASP A 133 -13.78 -9.35 -13.88
CA ASP A 133 -13.63 -9.84 -15.25
C ASP A 133 -12.31 -10.59 -15.53
N VAL A 134 -11.21 -10.13 -14.95
CA VAL A 134 -9.86 -10.70 -15.20
C VAL A 134 -9.71 -12.11 -14.64
N VAL A 135 -10.34 -12.38 -13.49
CA VAL A 135 -10.18 -13.64 -12.76
C VAL A 135 -11.35 -14.59 -13.04
N SER A 136 -12.53 -14.03 -13.32
CA SER A 136 -13.79 -14.78 -13.46
C SER A 136 -13.73 -15.95 -14.45
N THR A 137 -13.01 -15.78 -15.56
CA THR A 137 -12.88 -16.81 -16.62
C THR A 137 -11.95 -17.97 -16.23
N GLN A 138 -11.17 -17.83 -15.16
CA GLN A 138 -10.19 -18.82 -14.71
C GLN A 138 -10.65 -19.57 -13.45
N ILE A 139 -11.69 -19.09 -12.78
CA ILE A 139 -12.21 -19.68 -11.54
C ILE A 139 -12.96 -20.97 -11.84
N ASP A 140 -12.59 -22.04 -11.14
CA ASP A 140 -13.28 -23.30 -11.13
C ASP A 140 -14.15 -23.43 -9.86
N PRO A 141 -15.48 -23.32 -9.96
CA PRO A 141 -16.36 -23.39 -8.79
C PRO A 141 -16.30 -24.75 -8.05
N GLU A 142 -15.96 -25.83 -8.74
CA GLU A 142 -15.89 -27.16 -8.12
C GLU A 142 -14.71 -27.30 -7.14
N LYS A 143 -13.71 -26.44 -7.28
CA LYS A 143 -12.60 -26.33 -6.32
C LYS A 143 -12.96 -25.58 -5.04
N MET A 144 -14.17 -25.02 -4.93
CA MET A 144 -14.67 -24.27 -3.77
C MET A 144 -16.03 -24.84 -3.34
N PRO A 145 -16.06 -26.04 -2.72
CA PRO A 145 -17.33 -26.77 -2.47
C PRO A 145 -18.26 -26.08 -1.47
N ASP A 146 -17.73 -25.30 -0.53
CA ASP A 146 -18.50 -24.71 0.59
C ASP A 146 -19.06 -23.32 0.30
N ILE A 147 -18.78 -22.76 -0.89
CA ILE A 147 -19.27 -21.44 -1.29
C ILE A 147 -20.75 -21.51 -1.69
N LEU A 148 -21.56 -20.55 -1.26
CA LEU A 148 -22.98 -20.45 -1.61
C LEU A 148 -23.16 -19.95 -3.05
N GLY A 149 -22.25 -19.11 -3.53
CA GLY A 149 -22.28 -18.59 -4.87
C GLY A 149 -21.13 -17.66 -5.24
N ILE A 150 -21.05 -17.38 -6.54
CA ILE A 150 -20.08 -16.44 -7.14
C ILE A 150 -20.87 -15.31 -7.80
N VAL A 151 -20.51 -14.09 -7.44
CA VAL A 151 -21.13 -12.84 -7.88
C VAL A 151 -20.15 -12.07 -8.76
N ASN A 152 -20.58 -11.66 -9.93
CA ASN A 152 -19.78 -10.83 -10.83
C ASN A 152 -19.75 -9.38 -10.36
N ILE A 153 -18.59 -8.80 -10.13
CA ILE A 153 -18.45 -7.43 -9.56
C ILE A 153 -19.04 -6.35 -10.49
N PRO A 154 -18.84 -6.36 -11.83
CA PRO A 154 -19.31 -5.30 -12.69
C PRO A 154 -20.81 -4.98 -12.60
N ASP A 155 -21.66 -5.98 -12.38
CA ASP A 155 -23.13 -5.84 -12.40
C ASP A 155 -23.86 -6.57 -11.28
N TYR A 156 -23.11 -7.25 -10.39
CA TYR A 156 -23.61 -8.12 -9.34
C TYR A 156 -24.51 -9.28 -9.85
N SER A 157 -24.36 -9.70 -11.10
CA SER A 157 -25.01 -10.91 -11.61
C SER A 157 -24.43 -12.15 -10.94
N LEU A 158 -25.25 -13.20 -10.80
CA LEU A 158 -24.79 -14.50 -10.32
C LEU A 158 -24.11 -15.26 -11.47
N MET A 159 -22.87 -15.63 -11.26
CA MET A 159 -22.18 -16.60 -12.11
C MET A 159 -22.54 -18.03 -11.69
N ILE A 160 -22.57 -18.28 -10.39
CA ILE A 160 -22.96 -19.54 -9.77
C ILE A 160 -23.85 -19.24 -8.57
N SER A 161 -24.91 -20.05 -8.42
CA SER A 161 -25.71 -20.10 -7.20
C SER A 161 -25.93 -21.55 -6.82
N ARG A 162 -25.63 -21.89 -5.58
CA ARG A 162 -25.82 -23.24 -5.02
C ARG A 162 -27.00 -23.32 -4.07
N THR A 163 -27.73 -22.22 -3.87
CA THR A 163 -28.90 -22.19 -2.98
C THR A 163 -30.06 -21.47 -3.65
N GLU A 164 -31.27 -21.97 -3.43
CA GLU A 164 -32.48 -21.29 -3.91
C GLU A 164 -32.64 -19.89 -3.29
N LYS A 165 -32.19 -19.71 -2.04
CA LYS A 165 -32.24 -18.42 -1.34
C LYS A 165 -31.41 -17.35 -2.05
N LEU A 166 -30.17 -17.68 -2.44
CA LEU A 166 -29.30 -16.74 -3.14
C LEU A 166 -29.87 -16.40 -4.53
N THR A 167 -30.37 -17.39 -5.27
CA THR A 167 -31.01 -17.18 -6.57
C THR A 167 -32.23 -16.26 -6.43
N TYR A 168 -33.14 -16.58 -5.50
CA TYR A 168 -34.30 -15.75 -5.20
C TYR A 168 -33.94 -14.32 -4.81
N ALA A 169 -32.99 -14.16 -3.89
CA ALA A 169 -32.54 -12.85 -3.41
C ALA A 169 -32.02 -11.99 -4.57
N ARG A 170 -31.23 -12.57 -5.48
CA ARG A 170 -30.67 -11.83 -6.60
C ARG A 170 -31.72 -11.49 -7.67
N GLU A 171 -32.57 -12.42 -8.03
CA GLU A 171 -33.62 -12.22 -9.05
C GLU A 171 -34.67 -11.21 -8.60
N ASN A 172 -34.99 -11.19 -7.31
CA ASN A 172 -36.00 -10.31 -6.74
C ASN A 172 -35.41 -9.07 -6.03
N LEU A 173 -34.13 -8.78 -6.19
CA LEU A 173 -33.43 -7.74 -5.44
C LEU A 173 -34.09 -6.36 -5.51
N ASN A 174 -34.55 -5.95 -6.68
CA ASN A 174 -35.25 -4.67 -6.86
C ASN A 174 -36.65 -4.69 -6.22
N LEU A 175 -37.35 -5.80 -6.26
CA LEU A 175 -38.63 -5.98 -5.60
C LEU A 175 -38.47 -5.91 -4.09
N LEU A 176 -37.54 -6.66 -3.52
CA LEU A 176 -37.22 -6.67 -2.09
C LEU A 176 -36.81 -5.29 -1.58
N PHE A 177 -35.95 -4.60 -2.36
CA PHE A 177 -35.59 -3.22 -2.05
C PHE A 177 -36.81 -2.28 -2.06
N GLY A 178 -37.71 -2.41 -3.05
CA GLY A 178 -38.94 -1.62 -3.14
C GLY A 178 -39.92 -1.92 -2.01
N GLN A 179 -39.99 -3.18 -1.54
CA GLN A 179 -40.79 -3.57 -0.38
C GLN A 179 -40.25 -2.96 0.92
N LYS A 180 -38.91 -2.98 1.12
CA LYS A 180 -38.25 -2.39 2.28
C LYS A 180 -38.36 -0.86 2.28
N TYR A 181 -38.33 -0.23 1.08
CA TYR A 181 -38.37 1.21 0.89
C TYR A 181 -39.46 1.63 -0.12
N PRO A 182 -40.75 1.56 0.25
CA PRO A 182 -41.87 1.67 -0.71
C PRO A 182 -42.05 3.06 -1.34
N LYS A 183 -41.51 4.11 -0.74
CA LYS A 183 -41.62 5.46 -1.30
C LYS A 183 -40.31 5.91 -1.92
N TYR A 184 -39.27 6.04 -1.11
CA TYR A 184 -37.90 6.40 -1.51
C TYR A 184 -36.91 6.08 -0.39
N PHE A 185 -35.67 5.83 -0.80
CA PHE A 185 -34.57 5.63 0.11
C PHE A 185 -33.87 6.97 0.39
N ARG A 186 -33.71 7.33 1.64
CA ARG A 186 -33.14 8.60 2.10
C ARG A 186 -31.99 8.36 3.06
N LYS A 187 -31.15 9.40 3.27
CA LYS A 187 -30.00 9.33 4.16
C LYS A 187 -30.36 8.94 5.61
N GLU A 188 -31.53 9.37 6.11
CA GLU A 188 -32.01 9.04 7.45
C GLU A 188 -32.32 7.55 7.63
N MET A 189 -32.48 6.81 6.53
CA MET A 189 -32.76 5.37 6.52
C MET A 189 -31.48 4.53 6.52
N VAL A 190 -30.33 5.15 6.28
CA VAL A 190 -29.02 4.47 6.37
C VAL A 190 -28.77 4.12 7.82
N ASN A 191 -28.61 2.83 8.09
CA ASN A 191 -28.34 2.30 9.43
C ASN A 191 -27.48 1.05 9.29
N TYR A 192 -26.19 1.22 9.54
CA TYR A 192 -25.22 0.17 9.37
C TYR A 192 -24.91 -0.57 10.68
N TYR A 193 -24.36 -1.77 10.54
CA TYR A 193 -23.86 -2.53 11.67
C TYR A 193 -22.85 -1.71 12.47
N LYS A 194 -22.96 -1.77 13.79
CA LYS A 194 -21.97 -1.19 14.71
C LYS A 194 -21.24 -2.36 15.40
N GLU A 195 -19.94 -2.33 15.31
CA GLU A 195 -19.07 -3.31 15.93
C GLU A 195 -19.28 -3.34 17.46
N GLN A 196 -19.37 -4.54 18.03
CA GLN A 196 -19.70 -4.75 19.45
C GLN A 196 -18.50 -4.50 20.37
N ASN A 197 -17.30 -4.70 19.84
CA ASN A 197 -16.05 -4.40 20.53
C ASN A 197 -14.95 -4.04 19.51
N PRO A 198 -13.89 -3.31 19.94
CA PRO A 198 -12.81 -2.87 19.06
C PRO A 198 -12.02 -4.00 18.39
N ASP A 199 -11.93 -5.18 19.03
CA ASP A 199 -11.20 -6.34 18.54
C ASP A 199 -12.03 -7.25 17.63
N GLU A 200 -13.27 -6.87 17.30
CA GLU A 200 -14.08 -7.61 16.35
C GLU A 200 -13.40 -7.63 14.97
N LEU A 201 -13.36 -8.83 14.37
CA LEU A 201 -12.68 -9.06 13.11
C LEU A 201 -13.41 -8.34 11.97
N ALA A 202 -12.72 -7.43 11.28
CA ALA A 202 -13.23 -6.70 10.13
C ALA A 202 -12.86 -7.38 8.80
N LEU A 203 -11.60 -7.78 8.65
CA LEU A 203 -11.14 -8.41 7.42
C LEU A 203 -9.97 -9.38 7.65
N ILE A 204 -9.78 -10.30 6.69
CA ILE A 204 -8.62 -11.18 6.61
C ILE A 204 -7.87 -10.87 5.32
N ASN A 205 -6.71 -10.23 5.44
CA ASN A 205 -5.89 -9.86 4.28
C ASN A 205 -4.76 -10.88 4.06
N TYR A 206 -4.73 -11.53 2.91
CA TYR A 206 -3.74 -12.55 2.60
C TYR A 206 -2.44 -11.95 2.07
N THR A 207 -1.33 -12.27 2.73
CA THR A 207 0.00 -11.85 2.28
C THR A 207 0.62 -12.94 1.43
N SER A 208 1.35 -12.54 0.38
CA SER A 208 2.17 -13.46 -0.41
C SER A 208 3.37 -13.90 0.44
N GLY A 209 3.25 -15.03 1.13
CA GLY A 209 4.35 -15.58 1.93
C GLY A 209 5.57 -15.93 1.06
N THR A 210 6.77 -15.67 1.58
CA THR A 210 8.04 -16.09 0.96
C THR A 210 8.21 -17.63 0.92
N THR A 211 7.36 -18.36 1.64
CA THR A 211 7.38 -19.82 1.77
C THR A 211 6.32 -20.55 0.91
N GLY A 212 5.65 -19.84 -0.01
CA GLY A 212 4.66 -20.42 -0.93
C GLY A 212 3.22 -20.47 -0.41
N PHE A 213 2.97 -20.39 0.89
CA PHE A 213 1.63 -20.31 1.46
C PHE A 213 1.33 -18.89 1.95
N SER A 214 0.24 -18.31 1.47
CA SER A 214 -0.26 -17.01 1.93
C SER A 214 -0.78 -17.10 3.36
N LYS A 215 -0.37 -16.17 4.23
CA LYS A 215 -0.90 -16.05 5.59
C LYS A 215 -2.08 -15.08 5.59
N GLY A 216 -3.19 -15.46 6.20
CA GLY A 216 -4.35 -14.58 6.39
C GLY A 216 -4.17 -13.71 7.62
N VAL A 217 -3.86 -12.44 7.44
CA VAL A 217 -3.71 -11.46 8.53
C VAL A 217 -5.08 -11.02 9.02
N MET A 218 -5.40 -11.25 10.28
CA MET A 218 -6.67 -10.88 10.91
C MET A 218 -6.65 -9.43 11.38
N ILE A 219 -7.36 -8.56 10.69
CA ILE A 219 -7.43 -7.11 10.98
C ILE A 219 -8.74 -6.79 11.69
N PRO A 220 -8.69 -6.30 12.93
CA PRO A 220 -9.88 -5.87 13.68
C PRO A 220 -10.34 -4.47 13.25
N TYR A 221 -11.60 -4.13 13.57
CA TYR A 221 -12.13 -2.79 13.31
C TYR A 221 -11.32 -1.67 13.96
N ARG A 222 -10.77 -1.87 15.19
CA ARG A 222 -9.90 -0.87 15.83
C ARG A 222 -8.67 -0.49 14.99
N ALA A 223 -8.10 -1.47 14.27
CA ALA A 223 -6.92 -1.21 13.46
C ALA A 223 -7.27 -0.37 12.22
N MET A 224 -8.41 -0.64 11.58
CA MET A 224 -8.91 0.19 10.49
C MET A 224 -9.28 1.60 10.98
N TRP A 225 -9.96 1.69 12.11
CA TRP A 225 -10.32 2.96 12.74
C TRP A 225 -9.08 3.80 13.10
N SER A 226 -8.06 3.19 13.70
CA SER A 226 -6.82 3.89 14.06
C SER A 226 -6.06 4.42 12.85
N ASN A 227 -6.02 3.67 11.74
CA ASN A 227 -5.44 4.16 10.48
C ASN A 227 -6.24 5.35 9.91
N LEU A 228 -7.56 5.33 10.04
CA LEU A 228 -8.42 6.43 9.60
C LEU A 228 -8.20 7.69 10.47
N ILE A 229 -8.09 7.54 11.80
CA ILE A 229 -7.73 8.65 12.71
C ILE A 229 -6.38 9.24 12.33
N PHE A 230 -5.37 8.38 12.11
CA PHE A 230 -4.04 8.82 11.68
C PHE A 230 -4.12 9.64 10.39
N ALA A 231 -4.75 9.10 9.34
CA ALA A 231 -4.82 9.75 8.04
C ALA A 231 -5.60 11.08 8.08
N ASN A 232 -6.71 11.11 8.81
CA ASN A 232 -7.45 12.36 9.02
C ASN A 232 -6.59 13.40 9.75
N GLY A 233 -5.89 13.02 10.83
CA GLY A 233 -5.00 13.95 11.55
C GLY A 233 -3.81 14.45 10.72
N ALA A 234 -3.28 13.63 9.78
CA ALA A 234 -2.20 14.00 8.90
C ALA A 234 -2.66 14.92 7.74
N LEU A 235 -3.88 14.73 7.21
CA LEU A 235 -4.33 15.32 5.95
C LEU A 235 -5.53 16.27 6.08
N ASP A 236 -6.13 16.47 7.25
CA ASP A 236 -7.34 17.27 7.48
C ASP A 236 -7.26 18.72 6.96
N LYS A 237 -6.06 19.29 6.96
CA LYS A 237 -5.82 20.65 6.46
C LYS A 237 -5.67 20.72 4.94
N HIS A 238 -5.51 19.61 4.26
CA HIS A 238 -5.11 19.54 2.86
C HIS A 238 -6.08 18.75 1.98
N LEU A 239 -6.89 17.89 2.57
CA LEU A 239 -7.87 17.08 1.88
C LEU A 239 -9.28 17.41 2.37
N HIS A 240 -10.16 17.81 1.45
CA HIS A 240 -11.47 18.37 1.77
C HIS A 240 -12.58 17.64 1.01
N PRO A 241 -13.83 17.68 1.50
CA PRO A 241 -14.96 17.11 0.80
C PRO A 241 -15.10 17.67 -0.64
N GLY A 242 -15.27 16.76 -1.60
CA GLY A 242 -15.35 17.09 -3.02
C GLY A 242 -14.00 17.21 -3.74
N ASP A 243 -12.88 17.08 -3.04
CA ASP A 243 -11.57 16.99 -3.68
C ASP A 243 -11.44 15.71 -4.50
N ASN A 244 -10.79 15.83 -5.65
CA ASN A 244 -10.50 14.67 -6.50
C ASN A 244 -9.28 13.91 -5.99
N THR A 245 -9.41 12.59 -5.94
CA THR A 245 -8.31 11.66 -5.64
C THR A 245 -8.28 10.54 -6.66
N ILE A 246 -7.24 9.75 -6.68
CA ILE A 246 -7.08 8.66 -7.64
C ILE A 246 -6.55 7.39 -6.96
N SER A 247 -7.19 6.27 -7.21
CA SER A 247 -6.75 4.96 -6.75
C SER A 247 -6.07 4.21 -7.88
N ILE A 248 -4.75 4.04 -7.75
CA ILE A 248 -3.87 3.34 -8.69
C ILE A 248 -3.28 2.05 -8.12
N LEU A 249 -3.19 1.95 -6.79
CA LEU A 249 -2.73 0.76 -6.10
C LEU A 249 -3.87 -0.26 -5.97
N PRO A 250 -3.58 -1.57 -5.95
CA PRO A 250 -4.64 -2.56 -5.74
C PRO A 250 -5.40 -2.32 -4.42
N MET A 251 -6.71 -2.15 -4.49
CA MET A 251 -7.55 -1.97 -3.29
C MET A 251 -7.58 -3.21 -2.37
N ALA A 252 -7.28 -4.39 -2.90
CA ALA A 252 -7.10 -5.58 -2.07
C ALA A 252 -5.79 -5.56 -1.25
N HIS A 253 -4.88 -4.61 -1.50
CA HIS A 253 -3.69 -4.39 -0.69
C HIS A 253 -3.97 -3.33 0.37
N MET A 254 -3.56 -3.57 1.63
CA MET A 254 -3.88 -2.68 2.76
C MET A 254 -3.48 -1.22 2.53
N TYR A 255 -2.38 -0.95 1.82
CA TYR A 255 -1.91 0.40 1.55
C TYR A 255 -2.88 1.18 0.64
N GLY A 256 -3.26 0.60 -0.50
CA GLY A 256 -4.27 1.19 -1.39
C GLY A 256 -5.66 1.24 -0.73
N MET A 257 -6.05 0.18 -0.02
CA MET A 257 -7.33 0.12 0.69
C MET A 257 -7.48 1.25 1.72
N ALA A 258 -6.49 1.44 2.59
CA ALA A 258 -6.58 2.39 3.68
C ALA A 258 -6.53 3.85 3.19
N PHE A 259 -5.62 4.16 2.25
CA PHE A 259 -5.25 5.56 1.95
C PHE A 259 -5.68 6.07 0.57
N GLU A 260 -5.96 5.19 -0.42
CA GLU A 260 -6.57 5.59 -1.69
C GLU A 260 -8.08 5.32 -1.76
N PHE A 261 -8.65 4.76 -0.70
CA PHE A 261 -10.08 4.45 -0.69
C PHE A 261 -10.75 4.81 0.63
N ILE A 262 -10.46 4.09 1.74
CA ILE A 262 -11.25 4.24 2.98
C ILE A 262 -11.15 5.65 3.55
N GLN A 263 -9.93 6.19 3.67
CA GLN A 263 -9.69 7.53 4.21
C GLN A 263 -10.30 8.61 3.32
N GLU A 264 -10.08 8.53 2.02
CA GLU A 264 -10.61 9.49 1.05
C GLU A 264 -12.15 9.47 1.01
N PHE A 265 -12.74 8.26 1.05
CA PHE A 265 -14.19 8.09 1.14
C PHE A 265 -14.76 8.68 2.43
N ALA A 266 -14.12 8.41 3.57
CA ALA A 266 -14.57 8.94 4.86
C ALA A 266 -14.48 10.48 4.92
N THR A 267 -13.51 11.09 4.23
CA THR A 267 -13.33 12.54 4.15
C THR A 267 -14.38 13.22 3.22
N GLY A 268 -15.04 12.47 2.35
CA GLY A 268 -16.01 13.03 1.40
C GLY A 268 -15.42 13.36 0.03
N CYS A 269 -14.28 12.75 -0.32
CA CYS A 269 -13.62 12.96 -1.60
C CYS A 269 -14.33 12.27 -2.76
N HIS A 270 -14.00 12.72 -3.97
CA HIS A 270 -14.37 12.08 -5.22
C HIS A 270 -13.20 11.20 -5.70
N ILE A 271 -13.36 9.89 -5.58
CA ILE A 271 -12.31 8.91 -5.87
C ILE A 271 -12.45 8.40 -7.29
N PHE A 272 -11.36 8.48 -8.07
CA PHE A 272 -11.26 7.92 -9.42
C PHE A 272 -10.48 6.62 -9.40
N PHE A 273 -11.12 5.51 -9.75
CA PHE A 273 -10.46 4.21 -9.88
C PHE A 273 -9.85 4.03 -11.25
N LEU A 274 -8.55 3.76 -11.31
CA LEU A 274 -7.89 3.40 -12.55
C LEU A 274 -8.16 1.93 -12.87
N THR A 275 -9.20 1.67 -13.66
CA THR A 275 -9.66 0.30 -14.00
C THR A 275 -8.75 -0.44 -14.98
N ARG A 276 -7.75 0.26 -15.55
CA ARG A 276 -6.77 -0.30 -16.51
C ARG A 276 -5.44 -0.58 -15.83
N ILE A 277 -4.63 -1.44 -16.46
CA ILE A 277 -3.25 -1.68 -15.99
C ILE A 277 -2.50 -0.33 -15.94
N PRO A 278 -1.93 0.05 -14.78
CA PRO A 278 -1.29 1.35 -14.59
C PRO A 278 0.07 1.42 -15.31
N SER A 279 0.07 1.68 -16.63
CA SER A 279 1.30 2.04 -17.31
C SER A 279 1.68 3.50 -17.01
N PRO A 280 2.98 3.88 -17.04
CA PRO A 280 3.41 5.25 -16.76
C PRO A 280 2.71 6.32 -17.62
N ALA A 281 2.36 5.98 -18.86
CA ALA A 281 1.64 6.89 -19.77
C ALA A 281 0.18 7.08 -19.34
N VAL A 282 -0.52 5.99 -19.00
CA VAL A 282 -1.91 6.02 -18.54
C VAL A 282 -2.02 6.75 -17.21
N VAL A 283 -1.12 6.47 -16.26
CA VAL A 283 -1.09 7.14 -14.95
C VAL A 283 -0.85 8.65 -15.12
N ALA A 284 0.14 9.03 -15.92
CA ALA A 284 0.44 10.45 -16.16
C ALA A 284 -0.72 11.20 -16.85
N GLN A 285 -1.46 10.54 -17.76
CA GLN A 285 -2.67 11.11 -18.37
C GLN A 285 -3.77 11.28 -17.32
N ALA A 286 -4.01 10.26 -16.49
CA ALA A 286 -5.00 10.33 -15.43
C ALA A 286 -4.69 11.44 -14.42
N PHE A 287 -3.43 11.60 -14.00
CA PHE A 287 -3.02 12.71 -13.14
C PHE A 287 -3.28 14.08 -13.77
N ALA A 288 -2.98 14.24 -15.06
CA ALA A 288 -3.20 15.52 -15.76
C ALA A 288 -4.70 15.87 -15.90
N GLU A 289 -5.57 14.88 -16.06
CA GLU A 289 -7.02 15.06 -16.21
C GLU A 289 -7.72 15.24 -14.86
N ILE A 290 -7.41 14.39 -13.88
CA ILE A 290 -8.08 14.33 -12.56
C ILE A 290 -7.54 15.42 -11.62
N LYS A 291 -6.22 15.69 -11.67
CA LYS A 291 -5.50 16.63 -10.79
C LYS A 291 -5.74 16.30 -9.31
N PRO A 292 -5.33 15.13 -8.84
CA PRO A 292 -5.57 14.70 -7.47
C PRO A 292 -4.92 15.64 -6.46
N VAL A 293 -5.54 15.77 -5.29
CA VAL A 293 -5.01 16.61 -4.18
C VAL A 293 -3.96 15.87 -3.34
N ILE A 294 -4.05 14.56 -3.28
CA ILE A 294 -3.06 13.69 -2.67
C ILE A 294 -2.71 12.58 -3.64
N ILE A 295 -1.47 12.10 -3.61
CA ILE A 295 -1.04 10.96 -4.42
C ILE A 295 -0.40 9.93 -3.51
N ILE A 296 -0.96 8.74 -3.50
CA ILE A 296 -0.39 7.57 -2.83
C ILE A 296 0.29 6.72 -3.90
N ALA A 297 1.55 6.34 -3.69
CA ALA A 297 2.28 5.64 -4.74
C ALA A 297 3.29 4.64 -4.19
N VAL A 298 3.67 3.67 -5.01
CA VAL A 298 4.84 2.83 -4.77
C VAL A 298 6.07 3.42 -5.50
N PRO A 299 7.29 3.18 -5.00
CA PRO A 299 8.54 3.69 -5.57
C PRO A 299 8.63 3.55 -7.08
N LEU A 300 8.36 2.35 -7.59
CA LEU A 300 8.47 2.02 -9.02
C LEU A 300 7.70 2.97 -9.96
N VAL A 301 6.53 3.44 -9.54
CA VAL A 301 5.71 4.37 -10.35
C VAL A 301 6.40 5.72 -10.46
N ILE A 302 6.86 6.25 -9.33
CA ILE A 302 7.53 7.56 -9.25
C ILE A 302 8.87 7.52 -9.99
N GLU A 303 9.68 6.52 -9.73
CA GLU A 303 10.99 6.31 -10.34
C GLU A 303 10.90 6.24 -11.88
N LYS A 304 9.95 5.46 -12.41
CA LYS A 304 9.75 5.37 -13.87
C LYS A 304 9.34 6.71 -14.48
N ILE A 305 8.49 7.49 -13.82
CA ILE A 305 8.11 8.81 -14.31
C ILE A 305 9.31 9.76 -14.29
N ILE A 306 10.06 9.80 -13.19
CA ILE A 306 11.25 10.65 -13.05
C ILE A 306 12.33 10.27 -14.07
N ARG A 307 12.69 8.98 -14.17
CA ARG A 307 13.72 8.49 -15.10
C ARG A 307 13.34 8.75 -16.56
N LYS A 308 12.08 8.53 -16.97
CA LYS A 308 11.65 8.68 -18.36
C LYS A 308 11.35 10.11 -18.79
N LYS A 309 10.81 10.95 -17.91
CA LYS A 309 10.32 12.30 -18.26
C LYS A 309 11.20 13.45 -17.77
N VAL A 310 11.95 13.25 -16.69
CA VAL A 310 12.67 14.33 -16.01
C VAL A 310 14.18 14.23 -16.23
N LEU A 311 14.79 13.13 -15.83
CA LEU A 311 16.25 12.99 -15.88
C LEU A 311 16.86 13.22 -17.27
N PRO A 312 16.28 12.74 -18.40
CA PRO A 312 16.84 13.00 -19.72
C PRO A 312 16.94 14.48 -20.09
N LYS A 313 16.04 15.31 -19.56
CA LYS A 313 16.06 16.77 -19.76
C LYS A 313 17.16 17.46 -18.94
N LEU A 314 17.60 16.84 -17.84
CA LEU A 314 18.61 17.35 -16.92
C LEU A 314 20.03 16.89 -17.27
N ASP A 315 20.18 15.82 -18.02
CA ASP A 315 21.48 15.21 -18.35
C ASP A 315 22.24 15.95 -19.46
N THR A 316 21.98 17.24 -19.64
CA THR A 316 22.71 18.09 -20.56
C THR A 316 23.90 18.76 -19.88
N PRO A 317 25.05 18.94 -20.57
CA PRO A 317 26.22 19.63 -20.00
C PRO A 317 25.88 21.03 -19.46
N ALA A 318 25.03 21.78 -20.16
CA ALA A 318 24.57 23.10 -19.75
C ALA A 318 23.79 23.04 -18.43
N MET A 319 22.89 22.08 -18.26
CA MET A 319 22.08 21.92 -17.04
C MET A 319 22.96 21.51 -15.85
N LYS A 320 23.91 20.60 -16.05
CA LYS A 320 24.87 20.19 -15.01
C LYS A 320 25.70 21.36 -14.50
N ILE A 321 26.11 22.29 -15.36
CA ILE A 321 26.82 23.52 -14.97
C ILE A 321 25.87 24.46 -14.23
N LEU A 322 24.65 24.66 -14.72
CA LEU A 322 23.66 25.54 -14.11
C LEU A 322 23.30 25.12 -12.67
N LEU A 323 23.12 23.83 -12.45
CA LEU A 323 22.80 23.25 -11.14
C LEU A 323 23.94 23.40 -10.12
N LYS A 324 25.19 23.53 -10.58
CA LYS A 324 26.38 23.75 -9.72
C LYS A 324 26.64 25.21 -9.40
N THR A 325 25.95 26.16 -10.06
CA THR A 325 26.22 27.59 -9.92
C THR A 325 25.37 28.16 -8.76
N PRO A 326 25.97 28.70 -7.67
CA PRO A 326 25.24 29.36 -6.59
C PRO A 326 24.32 30.47 -7.14
N PHE A 327 23.21 30.76 -6.49
CA PHE A 327 22.18 31.75 -6.86
C PHE A 327 21.36 31.45 -8.12
N VAL A 328 21.97 30.98 -9.21
CA VAL A 328 21.24 30.53 -10.41
C VAL A 328 20.55 29.20 -10.15
N SER A 329 21.17 28.37 -9.32
CA SER A 329 20.66 27.04 -8.96
C SER A 329 19.26 27.07 -8.33
N GLN A 330 18.89 28.09 -7.55
CA GLN A 330 17.57 28.13 -6.91
C GLN A 330 16.43 28.31 -7.94
N LYS A 331 16.55 29.30 -8.83
CA LYS A 331 15.56 29.52 -9.89
C LYS A 331 15.44 28.32 -10.86
N VAL A 332 16.57 27.65 -11.11
CA VAL A 332 16.59 26.45 -11.95
C VAL A 332 15.92 25.29 -11.22
N ARG A 333 16.22 25.09 -9.94
CA ARG A 333 15.55 24.07 -9.11
C ARG A 333 14.04 24.29 -9.04
N ASP A 334 13.58 25.51 -8.80
CA ASP A 334 12.16 25.86 -8.79
C ASP A 334 11.50 25.53 -10.12
N LYS A 335 12.14 25.87 -11.25
CA LYS A 335 11.63 25.53 -12.58
C LYS A 335 11.55 24.02 -12.82
N ILE A 336 12.57 23.26 -12.38
CA ILE A 336 12.57 21.80 -12.49
C ILE A 336 11.47 21.22 -11.60
N ARG A 337 11.37 21.68 -10.35
CA ARG A 337 10.29 21.26 -9.45
C ARG A 337 8.91 21.49 -10.09
N ASP A 338 8.67 22.66 -10.65
CA ASP A 338 7.39 23.00 -11.27
C ASP A 338 7.07 22.13 -12.49
N GLU A 339 8.09 21.75 -13.29
CA GLU A 339 7.92 20.81 -14.42
C GLU A 339 7.59 19.39 -13.91
N VAL A 340 8.28 18.93 -12.86
CA VAL A 340 7.98 17.63 -12.22
C VAL A 340 6.59 17.67 -11.60
N TYR A 341 6.24 18.74 -10.88
CA TYR A 341 4.95 18.93 -10.25
C TYR A 341 3.78 18.86 -11.26
N LYS A 342 3.96 19.48 -12.42
CA LYS A 342 2.99 19.40 -13.53
C LYS A 342 2.83 17.98 -14.09
N ALA A 343 3.89 17.18 -14.11
CA ALA A 343 3.84 15.81 -14.61
C ALA A 343 2.93 14.90 -13.75
N PHE A 344 2.67 15.30 -12.49
CA PHE A 344 1.76 14.64 -11.55
C PHE A 344 0.41 15.39 -11.39
N GLY A 345 0.00 16.21 -12.35
CA GLY A 345 -1.28 16.90 -12.34
C GLY A 345 -1.24 18.35 -11.81
N GLY A 346 -0.17 18.75 -11.10
CA GLY A 346 0.09 20.14 -10.71
C GLY A 346 -0.87 20.72 -9.66
N ARG A 347 -1.48 19.87 -8.82
CA ARG A 347 -2.42 20.32 -7.77
C ARG A 347 -2.20 19.66 -6.41
N PHE A 348 -1.51 18.54 -6.35
CA PHE A 348 -1.38 17.76 -5.11
C PHE A 348 -0.63 18.52 -4.01
N TYR A 349 -0.96 18.21 -2.76
CA TYR A 349 -0.25 18.69 -1.58
C TYR A 349 1.07 17.95 -1.40
N GLU A 350 1.01 16.60 -1.44
CA GLU A 350 2.20 15.74 -1.34
C GLU A 350 1.99 14.41 -2.08
N ILE A 351 3.11 13.75 -2.37
CA ILE A 351 3.15 12.35 -2.78
C ILE A 351 3.65 11.51 -1.61
N ILE A 352 2.83 10.57 -1.14
CA ILE A 352 3.22 9.61 -0.10
C ILE A 352 3.70 8.34 -0.79
N ILE A 353 4.97 7.99 -0.56
CA ILE A 353 5.63 6.83 -1.18
C ILE A 353 5.77 5.73 -0.14
N GLY A 354 5.32 4.52 -0.45
CA GLY A 354 5.39 3.40 0.49
C GLY A 354 5.36 2.03 -0.18
N GLY A 355 5.43 0.97 0.63
CA GLY A 355 5.30 -0.42 0.18
C GLY A 355 6.60 -1.08 -0.29
N ALA A 356 7.66 -0.33 -0.57
CA ALA A 356 9.00 -0.82 -0.89
C ALA A 356 10.06 0.25 -0.57
N ALA A 357 11.34 -0.12 -0.61
CA ALA A 357 12.43 0.84 -0.50
C ALA A 357 12.39 1.84 -1.66
N PHE A 358 12.65 3.12 -1.37
CA PHE A 358 12.70 4.17 -2.38
C PHE A 358 14.14 4.44 -2.77
N ASN A 359 14.39 4.57 -4.08
CA ASN A 359 15.73 4.77 -4.62
C ASN A 359 16.37 6.06 -4.07
N GLN A 360 17.52 5.92 -3.40
CA GLN A 360 18.17 7.02 -2.68
C GLN A 360 18.60 8.18 -3.60
N GLU A 361 19.03 7.89 -4.83
CA GLU A 361 19.44 8.93 -5.79
C GLU A 361 18.23 9.79 -6.19
N ILE A 362 17.10 9.15 -6.46
CA ILE A 362 15.86 9.84 -6.83
C ILE A 362 15.31 10.59 -5.62
N GLU A 363 15.36 10.00 -4.44
CA GLU A 363 14.94 10.65 -3.19
C GLU A 363 15.76 11.92 -2.93
N GLN A 364 17.09 11.83 -3.00
CA GLN A 364 17.99 12.97 -2.85
C GLN A 364 17.75 14.04 -3.92
N PHE A 365 17.49 13.64 -5.16
CA PHE A 365 17.15 14.55 -6.23
C PHE A 365 15.83 15.30 -5.96
N LEU A 366 14.77 14.61 -5.59
CA LEU A 366 13.48 15.22 -5.25
C LEU A 366 13.59 16.17 -4.05
N HIS A 367 14.31 15.74 -3.01
CA HIS A 367 14.60 16.58 -1.86
C HIS A 367 15.41 17.84 -2.25
N PHE A 368 16.42 17.69 -3.10
CA PHE A 368 17.26 18.80 -3.59
C PHE A 368 16.47 19.88 -4.33
N ILE A 369 15.46 19.49 -5.13
CA ILE A 369 14.59 20.44 -5.85
C ILE A 369 13.43 20.97 -4.99
N GLY A 370 13.28 20.50 -3.74
CA GLY A 370 12.17 20.85 -2.85
C GLY A 370 10.82 20.35 -3.35
N PHE A 371 10.78 19.14 -3.91
CA PHE A 371 9.54 18.51 -4.39
C PHE A 371 8.73 17.95 -3.22
N PRO A 372 7.38 18.14 -3.19
CA PRO A 372 6.56 17.73 -2.05
C PRO A 372 6.31 16.21 -2.08
N PHE A 373 7.15 15.45 -1.39
CA PHE A 373 7.00 14.01 -1.20
C PHE A 373 7.47 13.58 0.18
N THR A 374 6.97 12.46 0.62
CA THR A 374 7.41 11.77 1.84
C THR A 374 7.44 10.27 1.63
N VAL A 375 8.16 9.57 2.52
CA VAL A 375 8.22 8.11 2.54
C VAL A 375 7.59 7.62 3.83
N GLY A 376 6.59 6.74 3.71
CA GLY A 376 5.94 6.07 4.82
C GLY A 376 6.33 4.59 4.91
N TYR A 377 6.24 4.04 6.12
CA TYR A 377 6.49 2.62 6.37
C TYR A 377 5.29 1.96 7.02
N GLY A 378 5.02 0.73 6.58
CA GLY A 378 3.92 -0.06 7.09
C GLY A 378 3.99 -1.53 6.70
N ALA A 379 3.13 -2.30 7.32
CA ALA A 379 2.96 -3.72 7.09
C ALA A 379 1.47 -4.09 7.07
N THR A 380 1.10 -5.15 6.36
CA THR A 380 -0.27 -5.66 6.37
C THR A 380 -0.76 -5.92 7.79
N GLU A 381 0.14 -6.43 8.63
CA GLU A 381 -0.07 -6.72 10.04
C GLU A 381 -0.32 -5.49 10.92
N CYS A 382 -0.18 -4.27 10.35
CA CYS A 382 -0.46 -2.98 11.02
C CYS A 382 -1.53 -2.15 10.29
N ALA A 383 -2.27 -2.69 9.38
CA ALA A 383 -3.48 -2.19 8.71
C ALA A 383 -3.41 -0.82 7.95
N PRO A 384 -2.35 -0.30 7.35
CA PRO A 384 -0.99 -0.78 7.32
C PRO A 384 0.04 0.07 8.09
N ILE A 385 -0.29 1.31 8.56
CA ILE A 385 0.72 2.33 8.90
C ILE A 385 1.48 2.03 10.20
N ILE A 386 2.80 2.18 10.14
CA ILE A 386 3.71 2.15 11.29
C ILE A 386 4.35 3.52 11.49
N SER A 387 4.84 4.16 10.42
CA SER A 387 5.49 5.46 10.51
C SER A 387 5.29 6.35 9.29
N TYR A 388 5.35 7.65 9.53
CA TYR A 388 5.17 8.70 8.53
C TYR A 388 5.66 10.04 9.09
N ASN A 389 6.06 10.96 8.21
CA ASN A 389 6.17 12.40 8.46
C ASN A 389 5.50 13.14 7.30
N ASP A 390 4.98 14.34 7.57
CA ASP A 390 4.63 15.30 6.52
C ASP A 390 5.88 15.64 5.67
N TRP A 391 5.69 15.96 4.39
CA TRP A 391 6.81 16.21 3.48
C TRP A 391 7.73 17.37 3.91
N HIS A 392 7.23 18.34 4.68
CA HIS A 392 8.07 19.42 5.24
C HIS A 392 9.06 18.92 6.31
N ASP A 393 8.70 17.84 7.00
CA ASP A 393 9.50 17.21 8.04
C ASP A 393 10.22 15.94 7.55
N HIS A 394 10.14 15.64 6.24
CA HIS A 394 10.79 14.48 5.68
C HIS A 394 12.31 14.55 5.79
N VAL A 395 12.89 13.50 6.31
CA VAL A 395 14.35 13.31 6.41
C VAL A 395 14.77 12.26 5.39
N PRO A 396 15.62 12.60 4.40
CA PRO A 396 16.02 11.64 3.37
C PRO A 396 16.59 10.34 3.94
N GLY A 397 16.14 9.22 3.38
CA GLY A 397 16.46 7.88 3.83
C GLY A 397 15.64 7.38 5.02
N SER A 398 14.79 8.23 5.63
CA SER A 398 13.90 7.82 6.71
C SER A 398 12.48 7.55 6.20
N CYS A 399 11.75 6.75 7.00
CA CYS A 399 10.33 6.51 6.80
C CYS A 399 9.45 7.29 7.79
N GLY A 400 10.00 8.39 8.36
CA GLY A 400 9.30 9.20 9.34
C GLY A 400 9.31 8.62 10.76
N LYS A 401 8.43 9.15 11.60
CA LYS A 401 8.27 8.79 13.01
C LYS A 401 7.08 7.85 13.19
N ALA A 402 7.02 7.19 14.36
CA ALA A 402 5.87 6.35 14.70
C ALA A 402 4.55 7.12 14.50
N ALA A 403 3.60 6.48 13.83
CA ALA A 403 2.25 7.02 13.63
C ALA A 403 1.52 7.20 14.97
N VAL A 404 0.51 8.07 14.99
CA VAL A 404 -0.33 8.23 16.18
C VAL A 404 -0.95 6.88 16.57
N ASN A 405 -1.08 6.63 17.87
CA ASN A 405 -1.53 5.34 18.45
C ASN A 405 -0.59 4.15 18.20
N MET A 406 0.65 4.40 17.77
CA MET A 406 1.68 3.38 17.59
C MET A 406 2.93 3.71 18.41
N GLU A 407 3.54 2.66 18.93
CA GLU A 407 4.86 2.69 19.54
C GLU A 407 5.82 1.90 18.67
N VAL A 408 7.05 2.39 18.52
CA VAL A 408 8.12 1.70 17.78
C VAL A 408 9.37 1.65 18.62
N LYS A 409 9.99 0.48 18.73
CA LYS A 409 11.31 0.31 19.33
C LYS A 409 12.20 -0.53 18.43
N ILE A 410 13.50 -0.38 18.62
CA ILE A 410 14.53 -1.21 17.99
C ILE A 410 15.17 -2.07 19.08
N ASP A 411 15.20 -3.37 18.87
CA ASP A 411 15.97 -4.28 19.70
C ASP A 411 17.34 -4.50 19.02
N PRO A 412 18.47 -4.24 19.66
CA PRO A 412 18.83 -4.12 21.06
C PRO A 412 19.45 -2.75 21.48
N VAL A 413 20.28 -2.76 22.52
CA VAL A 413 20.85 -1.75 23.41
C VAL A 413 21.34 -0.43 22.79
N ASN A 414 21.58 -0.30 21.47
CA ASN A 414 21.98 0.97 20.84
C ASN A 414 21.26 1.21 19.51
N PRO A 415 19.96 1.56 19.55
CA PRO A 415 19.12 1.68 18.35
C PRO A 415 19.55 2.79 17.39
N ARG A 416 20.49 3.66 17.77
CA ARG A 416 20.98 4.77 16.92
C ARG A 416 22.15 4.39 16.03
N LYS A 417 22.87 3.33 16.36
CA LYS A 417 24.13 2.96 15.68
C LYS A 417 24.14 1.54 15.13
N ILE A 418 23.45 0.64 15.79
CA ILE A 418 23.46 -0.78 15.46
C ILE A 418 22.05 -1.13 14.99
N PRO A 419 21.89 -1.57 13.73
CA PRO A 419 20.60 -2.02 13.24
C PRO A 419 20.10 -3.21 14.07
N GLY A 420 18.85 -3.13 14.51
CA GLY A 420 18.14 -4.19 15.20
C GLY A 420 16.76 -4.38 14.57
N GLU A 421 16.01 -5.39 15.02
CA GLU A 421 14.66 -5.61 14.55
C GLU A 421 13.75 -4.45 14.97
N ILE A 422 12.93 -3.99 14.03
CA ILE A 422 11.88 -3.01 14.27
C ILE A 422 10.70 -3.74 14.91
N LEU A 423 10.36 -3.36 16.12
CA LEU A 423 9.22 -3.86 16.88
C LEU A 423 8.18 -2.74 16.98
N THR A 424 6.92 -3.07 16.75
CA THR A 424 5.85 -2.09 16.84
C THR A 424 4.66 -2.61 17.64
N ARG A 425 4.01 -1.72 18.40
CA ARG A 425 2.84 -2.01 19.22
C ARG A 425 1.84 -0.88 19.10
N GLY A 426 0.55 -1.18 19.17
CA GLY A 426 -0.49 -0.16 19.18
C GLY A 426 -1.81 -0.63 18.57
N MET A 427 -2.70 0.34 18.36
CA MET A 427 -4.07 0.06 17.88
C MET A 427 -4.11 -0.50 16.47
N ASN A 428 -3.08 -0.27 15.66
CA ASN A 428 -3.01 -0.76 14.27
C ASN A 428 -2.68 -2.24 14.16
N VAL A 429 -2.14 -2.87 15.23
CA VAL A 429 -1.61 -4.23 15.17
C VAL A 429 -2.74 -5.25 15.04
N MET A 430 -2.53 -6.24 14.17
CA MET A 430 -3.41 -7.37 13.89
C MET A 430 -3.77 -8.18 15.14
N LEU A 431 -4.81 -9.04 15.02
CA LEU A 431 -5.12 -10.07 16.03
C LEU A 431 -4.21 -11.30 15.94
N GLY A 432 -3.58 -11.52 14.79
CA GLY A 432 -2.76 -12.68 14.48
C GLY A 432 -3.02 -13.20 13.07
N TYR A 433 -2.54 -14.41 12.79
CA TYR A 433 -2.76 -15.08 11.50
C TYR A 433 -3.88 -16.11 11.61
N PHE A 434 -4.85 -16.01 10.71
CA PHE A 434 -6.03 -16.89 10.68
C PHE A 434 -5.63 -18.36 10.55
N LYS A 435 -6.11 -19.20 11.49
CA LYS A 435 -5.79 -20.64 11.60
C LYS A 435 -4.28 -20.95 11.64
N ASN A 436 -3.45 -20.04 12.17
CA ASN A 436 -2.02 -20.26 12.27
C ASN A 436 -1.45 -19.67 13.59
N GLU A 437 -1.70 -20.38 14.68
CA GLU A 437 -1.27 -19.97 16.03
C GLU A 437 0.26 -19.93 16.16
N GLU A 438 0.97 -20.87 15.52
CA GLU A 438 2.43 -20.91 15.57
C GLU A 438 3.04 -19.64 14.95
N ALA A 439 2.60 -19.27 13.75
CA ALA A 439 3.06 -18.04 13.12
C ALA A 439 2.64 -16.79 13.91
N THR A 440 1.48 -16.83 14.57
CA THR A 440 1.03 -15.74 15.44
C THR A 440 1.96 -15.55 16.64
N LYS A 441 2.30 -16.63 17.35
CA LYS A 441 3.23 -16.61 18.51
C LYS A 441 4.65 -16.18 18.12
N GLN A 442 5.08 -16.46 16.88
CA GLN A 442 6.36 -15.99 16.36
C GLN A 442 6.35 -14.50 16.00
N ALA A 443 5.18 -13.95 15.65
CA ALA A 443 5.06 -12.58 15.19
C ALA A 443 4.61 -11.60 16.29
N LEU A 444 3.88 -12.07 17.29
CA LEU A 444 3.38 -11.27 18.42
C LEU A 444 3.93 -11.85 19.72
N ASP A 445 4.61 -11.02 20.50
CA ASP A 445 5.06 -11.40 21.83
C ASP A 445 3.98 -11.20 22.90
N ASP A 446 4.24 -11.68 24.12
CA ASP A 446 3.30 -11.61 25.26
C ASP A 446 3.02 -10.15 25.74
N GLU A 447 3.88 -9.18 25.36
CA GLU A 447 3.70 -7.77 25.66
C GLU A 447 2.92 -7.02 24.54
N GLY A 448 2.52 -7.72 23.48
CA GLY A 448 1.78 -7.19 22.34
C GLY A 448 2.66 -6.48 21.31
N TRP A 449 3.97 -6.70 21.30
CA TRP A 449 4.85 -6.21 20.24
C TRP A 449 4.77 -7.13 19.02
N TYR A 450 4.58 -6.50 17.87
CA TYR A 450 4.68 -7.16 16.58
C TYR A 450 6.13 -7.11 16.09
N HIS A 451 6.70 -8.27 15.83
CA HIS A 451 8.00 -8.50 15.24
C HIS A 451 7.90 -8.36 13.73
N THR A 452 8.38 -7.23 13.18
CA THR A 452 8.18 -6.92 11.76
C THR A 452 9.06 -7.76 10.83
N GLY A 453 10.16 -8.30 11.34
CA GLY A 453 11.21 -8.92 10.54
C GLY A 453 12.01 -7.91 9.72
N ASP A 454 11.77 -6.61 9.86
CA ASP A 454 12.55 -5.54 9.26
C ASP A 454 13.63 -5.07 10.24
N LEU A 455 14.82 -4.81 9.73
CA LEU A 455 15.94 -4.28 10.50
C LEU A 455 16.11 -2.79 10.25
N GLY A 456 16.40 -2.03 11.30
CA GLY A 456 16.53 -0.58 11.18
C GLY A 456 17.22 0.09 12.35
N VAL A 457 17.29 1.41 12.26
CA VAL A 457 17.78 2.30 13.32
C VAL A 457 16.79 3.45 13.53
N ILE A 458 16.79 4.04 14.73
CA ILE A 458 16.02 5.24 15.06
C ILE A 458 16.99 6.35 15.46
N ASP A 459 16.86 7.53 14.87
CA ASP A 459 17.69 8.69 15.21
C ASP A 459 17.25 9.36 16.54
N ALA A 460 17.93 10.46 16.91
CA ALA A 460 17.63 11.18 18.13
C ALA A 460 16.28 11.92 18.12
N TRP A 461 15.71 12.12 16.94
CA TRP A 461 14.44 12.83 16.74
C TRP A 461 13.26 11.85 16.52
N GLY A 462 13.54 10.54 16.52
CA GLY A 462 12.53 9.48 16.37
C GLY A 462 12.28 9.04 14.91
N ASN A 463 13.08 9.51 13.95
CA ASN A 463 12.96 9.06 12.56
C ASN A 463 13.50 7.64 12.42
N ILE A 464 12.76 6.80 11.70
CA ILE A 464 13.04 5.38 11.48
C ILE A 464 13.73 5.23 10.12
N PHE A 465 14.86 4.52 10.10
CA PHE A 465 15.62 4.20 8.90
C PHE A 465 15.67 2.68 8.74
N ILE A 466 15.00 2.17 7.71
CA ILE A 466 15.01 0.73 7.39
C ILE A 466 16.33 0.39 6.71
N LYS A 467 16.93 -0.75 7.08
CA LYS A 467 18.19 -1.26 6.56
C LYS A 467 18.01 -2.49 5.68
N GLY A 468 16.99 -3.29 5.93
CA GLY A 468 16.67 -4.49 5.17
C GLY A 468 15.82 -5.47 5.96
N ARG A 469 15.68 -6.68 5.42
CA ARG A 469 14.93 -7.77 6.05
C ARG A 469 15.86 -8.72 6.81
N SER A 470 15.50 -9.10 8.03
CA SER A 470 16.28 -10.05 8.84
C SER A 470 16.53 -11.38 8.11
N LYS A 471 15.53 -11.87 7.37
CA LYS A 471 15.60 -13.11 6.57
C LYS A 471 16.52 -13.03 5.35
N ASN A 472 16.81 -11.82 4.87
CA ASN A 472 17.65 -11.59 3.70
C ASN A 472 19.08 -11.18 4.09
N MET A 473 19.29 -10.85 5.36
CA MET A 473 20.61 -10.46 5.88
C MET A 473 21.62 -11.58 5.63
N LEU A 474 22.75 -11.21 5.07
CA LEU A 474 23.89 -12.10 4.84
C LEU A 474 24.94 -11.90 5.92
N LEU A 475 25.66 -12.95 6.25
CA LEU A 475 26.76 -12.89 7.21
C LEU A 475 28.08 -12.84 6.45
N GLY A 476 28.82 -11.75 6.59
CA GLY A 476 30.16 -11.63 6.02
C GLY A 476 31.17 -12.60 6.68
N ALA A 477 32.24 -12.92 5.99
CA ALA A 477 33.27 -13.86 6.42
C ALA A 477 33.89 -13.52 7.80
N SER A 478 33.83 -12.26 8.22
CA SER A 478 34.31 -11.80 9.54
C SER A 478 33.16 -11.51 10.53
N GLY A 479 31.95 -12.03 10.28
CA GLY A 479 30.80 -11.90 11.18
C GLY A 479 30.06 -10.56 11.08
N GLN A 480 30.29 -9.74 10.05
CA GLN A 480 29.52 -8.51 9.82
C GLN A 480 28.17 -8.82 9.19
N ASN A 481 27.14 -8.12 9.64
CA ASN A 481 25.85 -8.12 9.00
C ASN A 481 25.93 -7.34 7.67
N ILE A 482 25.52 -7.98 6.59
CA ILE A 482 25.41 -7.40 5.25
C ILE A 482 23.94 -7.33 4.91
N PHE A 483 23.48 -6.14 4.51
CA PHE A 483 22.12 -5.89 4.08
C PHE A 483 22.08 -5.84 2.56
N PRO A 484 21.64 -6.92 1.89
CA PRO A 484 21.63 -6.99 0.42
C PRO A 484 20.88 -5.84 -0.22
N GLU A 485 19.77 -5.44 0.40
CA GLU A 485 18.89 -4.40 -0.09
C GLU A 485 19.61 -3.04 -0.24
N GLU A 486 20.52 -2.69 0.66
CA GLU A 486 21.31 -1.45 0.55
C GLU A 486 22.26 -1.48 -0.65
N ILE A 487 22.85 -2.65 -0.94
CA ILE A 487 23.76 -2.85 -2.08
C ILE A 487 22.96 -2.85 -3.39
N GLU A 488 21.79 -3.51 -3.40
CA GLU A 488 20.88 -3.58 -4.54
C GLU A 488 20.33 -2.20 -4.90
N ASP A 489 19.94 -1.40 -3.92
CA ASP A 489 19.46 -0.04 -4.15
C ASP A 489 20.53 0.83 -4.81
N ALA A 490 21.76 0.76 -4.32
CA ALA A 490 22.89 1.43 -4.95
C ALA A 490 23.17 0.90 -6.35
N LEU A 491 23.07 -0.41 -6.59
CA LEU A 491 23.29 -1.04 -7.90
C LEU A 491 22.16 -0.67 -8.88
N ASN A 492 20.92 -0.64 -8.45
CA ASN A 492 19.74 -0.25 -9.24
C ASN A 492 19.77 1.23 -9.67
N SER A 493 20.60 2.05 -9.03
CA SER A 493 20.83 3.45 -9.42
C SER A 493 21.82 3.61 -10.59
N LEU A 494 22.56 2.55 -10.94
CA LEU A 494 23.60 2.62 -11.96
C LEU A 494 23.05 2.42 -13.38
N PRO A 495 23.78 2.90 -14.42
CA PRO A 495 23.32 2.85 -15.81
C PRO A 495 22.93 1.45 -16.27
N LEU A 496 21.86 1.34 -17.06
CA LEU A 496 21.35 0.09 -17.64
C LEU A 496 20.94 -0.98 -16.63
N VAL A 497 20.70 -0.66 -15.35
CA VAL A 497 20.17 -1.59 -14.35
C VAL A 497 18.68 -1.31 -14.16
N VAL A 498 17.83 -2.32 -14.38
CA VAL A 498 16.39 -2.26 -14.07
C VAL A 498 16.15 -2.73 -12.64
N GLU A 499 16.70 -3.88 -12.30
CA GLU A 499 16.59 -4.48 -10.97
C GLU A 499 17.74 -5.46 -10.72
N SER A 500 18.03 -5.68 -9.45
CA SER A 500 19.11 -6.57 -9.04
C SER A 500 18.79 -7.30 -7.76
N ILE A 501 19.51 -8.42 -7.54
CA ILE A 501 19.54 -9.18 -6.29
C ILE A 501 20.99 -9.45 -5.92
N VAL A 502 21.35 -9.26 -4.67
CA VAL A 502 22.66 -9.65 -4.13
C VAL A 502 22.51 -10.98 -3.40
N VAL A 503 23.29 -11.93 -3.83
CA VAL A 503 23.37 -13.27 -3.25
C VAL A 503 24.79 -13.55 -2.76
N GLN A 504 24.92 -14.52 -1.84
CA GLN A 504 26.22 -14.98 -1.36
C GLN A 504 26.51 -16.36 -1.95
N ARG A 505 27.63 -16.49 -2.67
CA ARG A 505 28.13 -17.75 -3.22
C ARG A 505 29.58 -17.92 -2.81
N GLU A 506 29.92 -19.05 -2.19
CA GLU A 506 31.28 -19.34 -1.71
C GLU A 506 31.91 -18.17 -0.92
N ASP A 507 31.16 -17.63 0.04
CA ASP A 507 31.53 -16.47 0.87
C ASP A 507 31.78 -15.16 0.11
N LYS A 508 31.43 -15.08 -1.16
CA LYS A 508 31.52 -13.88 -1.99
C LYS A 508 30.13 -13.34 -2.33
N LEU A 509 30.01 -12.02 -2.35
CA LEU A 509 28.79 -11.37 -2.80
C LEU A 509 28.78 -11.29 -4.34
N VAL A 510 27.68 -11.70 -4.93
CA VAL A 510 27.43 -11.64 -6.38
C VAL A 510 26.16 -10.87 -6.62
N GLY A 511 26.21 -9.88 -7.50
CA GLY A 511 25.03 -9.15 -7.96
C GLY A 511 24.44 -9.85 -9.20
N LEU A 512 23.21 -10.34 -9.09
CA LEU A 512 22.42 -10.78 -10.24
C LEU A 512 21.67 -9.55 -10.75
N VAL A 513 21.81 -9.20 -12.02
CA VAL A 513 21.25 -7.96 -12.60
C VAL A 513 20.41 -8.28 -13.81
N TYR A 514 19.19 -7.76 -13.84
CA TYR A 514 18.38 -7.66 -15.04
C TYR A 514 18.61 -6.30 -15.68
N PRO A 515 19.28 -6.24 -16.86
CA PRO A 515 19.58 -4.99 -17.54
C PRO A 515 18.36 -4.35 -18.21
N ASP A 516 18.41 -3.05 -18.46
CA ASP A 516 17.46 -2.35 -19.34
C ASP A 516 17.77 -2.67 -20.80
N PHE A 517 17.25 -3.80 -21.27
CA PHE A 517 17.43 -4.23 -22.65
C PHE A 517 16.75 -3.31 -23.67
N ASP A 518 15.67 -2.60 -23.27
CA ASP A 518 15.00 -1.63 -24.14
C ASP A 518 15.90 -0.41 -24.36
N GLU A 519 16.50 0.12 -23.31
CA GLU A 519 17.45 1.22 -23.39
C GLU A 519 18.73 0.80 -24.11
N ALA A 520 19.27 -0.38 -23.82
CA ALA A 520 20.41 -0.94 -24.50
C ALA A 520 20.18 -1.06 -26.02
N LYS A 521 18.98 -1.52 -26.42
CA LYS A 521 18.57 -1.59 -27.83
C LYS A 521 18.43 -0.20 -28.45
N ALA A 522 17.87 0.76 -27.74
CA ALA A 522 17.76 2.13 -28.22
C ALA A 522 19.13 2.78 -28.45
N GLN A 523 20.14 2.39 -27.66
CA GLN A 523 21.53 2.82 -27.79
C GLN A 523 22.36 1.95 -28.76
N ASN A 524 21.75 0.92 -29.39
CA ASN A 524 22.43 -0.05 -30.26
C ASN A 524 23.60 -0.79 -29.57
N LEU A 525 23.48 -1.11 -28.28
CA LEU A 525 24.53 -1.83 -27.56
C LEU A 525 24.47 -3.33 -27.81
N SER A 526 25.64 -3.93 -28.04
CA SER A 526 25.80 -5.39 -28.09
C SER A 526 25.82 -5.99 -26.68
N MET A 527 25.58 -7.30 -26.53
CA MET A 527 25.68 -8.02 -25.28
C MET A 527 27.05 -7.84 -24.60
N ASP A 528 28.14 -7.80 -25.37
CA ASP A 528 29.47 -7.56 -24.82
C ASP A 528 29.63 -6.14 -24.26
N GLN A 529 28.95 -5.16 -24.85
CA GLN A 529 28.94 -3.79 -24.34
C GLN A 529 28.09 -3.69 -23.07
N ILE A 530 26.98 -4.42 -22.99
CA ILE A 530 26.18 -4.53 -21.76
C ILE A 530 27.02 -5.17 -20.65
N LYS A 531 27.73 -6.28 -20.92
CA LYS A 531 28.65 -6.91 -19.94
C LYS A 531 29.74 -5.95 -19.46
N LYS A 532 30.33 -5.16 -20.35
CA LYS A 532 31.30 -4.13 -19.99
C LYS A 532 30.69 -3.02 -19.13
N ALA A 533 29.46 -2.60 -19.41
CA ALA A 533 28.74 -1.63 -18.60
C ALA A 533 28.46 -2.19 -17.19
N MET A 534 28.06 -3.46 -17.06
CA MET A 534 27.84 -4.12 -15.76
C MET A 534 29.15 -4.24 -14.97
N GLU A 535 30.28 -4.55 -15.61
CA GLU A 535 31.57 -4.57 -14.92
C GLU A 535 31.99 -3.16 -14.46
N GLN A 536 31.74 -2.12 -15.26
CA GLN A 536 31.97 -0.74 -14.85
C GLN A 536 31.05 -0.36 -13.67
N ASN A 537 29.80 -0.79 -13.67
CA ASN A 537 28.87 -0.60 -12.56
C ASN A 537 29.39 -1.27 -11.28
N ARG A 538 29.90 -2.49 -11.37
CA ARG A 538 30.53 -3.18 -10.23
C ARG A 538 31.69 -2.39 -9.64
N LEU A 539 32.57 -1.88 -10.48
CA LEU A 539 33.71 -1.07 -10.05
C LEU A 539 33.25 0.24 -9.38
N THR A 540 32.27 0.91 -9.96
CA THR A 540 31.70 2.15 -9.43
C THR A 540 31.04 1.91 -8.08
N LEU A 541 30.21 0.87 -7.96
CA LEU A 541 29.59 0.48 -6.71
C LEU A 541 30.65 0.17 -5.64
N ASN A 542 31.61 -0.69 -5.96
CA ASN A 542 32.66 -1.13 -5.04
C ASN A 542 33.57 -0.01 -4.55
N ALA A 543 33.67 1.10 -5.27
CA ALA A 543 34.44 2.27 -4.85
C ALA A 543 33.82 2.98 -3.65
N THR A 544 32.51 2.89 -3.47
CA THR A 544 31.74 3.54 -2.40
C THR A 544 31.39 2.59 -1.25
N GLN A 545 31.50 1.28 -1.47
CA GLN A 545 31.09 0.27 -0.49
C GLN A 545 32.21 -0.12 0.48
N PRO A 546 31.89 -0.42 1.76
CA PRO A 546 32.80 -1.06 2.69
C PRO A 546 33.39 -2.36 2.12
N ALA A 547 34.57 -2.77 2.55
CA ALA A 547 35.27 -3.93 1.99
C ALA A 547 34.44 -5.23 2.03
N TYR A 548 33.67 -5.42 3.09
CA TYR A 548 32.83 -6.62 3.28
C TYR A 548 31.50 -6.58 2.47
N CYS A 549 31.14 -5.44 1.89
CA CYS A 549 29.95 -5.27 1.03
C CYS A 549 30.29 -5.26 -0.47
N LYS A 550 31.57 -5.46 -0.83
CA LYS A 550 32.00 -5.40 -2.25
C LYS A 550 31.57 -6.62 -3.02
N LEU A 551 30.98 -6.38 -4.20
CA LEU A 551 30.63 -7.45 -5.12
C LEU A 551 31.87 -8.05 -5.78
N ALA A 552 31.98 -9.37 -5.75
CA ALA A 552 33.01 -10.11 -6.48
C ALA A 552 32.73 -10.13 -7.99
N ALA A 553 31.45 -10.23 -8.36
CA ALA A 553 31.01 -10.26 -9.76
C ALA A 553 29.61 -9.66 -9.90
N ILE A 554 29.26 -9.26 -11.14
CA ILE A 554 27.88 -9.07 -11.59
C ILE A 554 27.59 -10.12 -12.66
N GLU A 555 26.48 -10.83 -12.48
CA GLU A 555 25.95 -11.80 -13.45
C GLU A 555 24.69 -11.19 -14.11
N ILE A 556 24.61 -11.25 -15.43
CA ILE A 556 23.44 -10.78 -16.18
C ILE A 556 22.37 -11.86 -16.14
N HIS A 557 21.20 -11.49 -15.70
CA HIS A 557 19.97 -12.28 -15.81
C HIS A 557 19.21 -11.81 -17.04
N GLU A 558 18.99 -12.69 -18.02
CA GLU A 558 18.43 -12.31 -19.32
C GLU A 558 16.91 -12.12 -19.29
N GLU A 559 16.27 -12.69 -18.28
CA GLU A 559 14.82 -12.58 -18.03
C GLU A 559 14.54 -11.72 -16.80
N GLU A 560 13.35 -11.12 -16.76
CA GLU A 560 12.89 -10.40 -15.57
C GLU A 560 12.77 -11.37 -14.37
N PHE A 561 13.20 -10.94 -13.18
CA PHE A 561 13.09 -11.80 -11.99
C PHE A 561 11.64 -12.14 -11.67
N GLU A 562 11.40 -13.38 -11.27
CA GLU A 562 10.07 -13.78 -10.79
C GLU A 562 9.67 -12.98 -9.56
N LYS A 563 8.45 -12.47 -9.60
CA LYS A 563 7.89 -11.62 -8.55
C LYS A 563 6.67 -12.23 -7.89
N THR A 564 6.48 -11.85 -6.65
CA THR A 564 5.21 -12.07 -5.96
C THR A 564 4.11 -11.17 -6.57
N PRO A 565 2.83 -11.41 -6.30
CA PRO A 565 1.75 -10.49 -6.67
C PRO A 565 1.96 -9.04 -6.16
N LYS A 566 2.69 -8.88 -5.06
CA LYS A 566 3.11 -7.57 -4.52
C LYS A 566 4.32 -6.96 -5.23
N LYS A 567 4.73 -7.50 -6.38
CA LYS A 567 5.89 -7.06 -7.18
C LYS A 567 7.25 -7.15 -6.49
N SER A 568 7.35 -7.87 -5.37
CA SER A 568 8.64 -8.18 -4.72
C SER A 568 9.27 -9.41 -5.37
N ILE A 569 10.58 -9.39 -5.59
CA ILE A 569 11.33 -10.49 -6.20
C ILE A 569 11.29 -11.72 -5.27
N LYS A 570 11.04 -12.89 -5.83
CA LYS A 570 11.07 -14.18 -5.13
C LYS A 570 12.51 -14.64 -4.92
N ARG A 571 13.23 -13.99 -3.98
CA ARG A 571 14.67 -14.22 -3.73
C ARG A 571 15.05 -15.68 -3.53
N TYR A 572 14.17 -16.51 -2.97
CA TYR A 572 14.43 -17.93 -2.69
C TYR A 572 14.65 -18.77 -3.96
N LEU A 573 14.30 -18.25 -5.15
CA LEU A 573 14.57 -18.89 -6.43
C LEU A 573 16.00 -18.63 -6.94
N TYR A 574 16.70 -17.66 -6.36
CA TYR A 574 18.00 -17.16 -6.82
C TYR A 574 19.03 -17.25 -5.70
N LYS A 575 19.56 -18.46 -5.46
CA LYS A 575 20.59 -18.72 -4.42
C LYS A 575 21.96 -18.95 -5.04
#